data_e3930d228ca80392769d50b3286e1a67
#
_entry.id   e3930d228ca80392769d50b3286e1a67
#
_cell.length_a   1.000
_cell.length_b   1.000
_cell.length_c   1.000
_cell.angle_alpha   90.00
_cell.angle_beta   90.00
_cell.angle_gamma   90.00
#
_symmetry.space_group_name_H-M   'P 1'
#
loop_
_entity.id
_entity.type
_entity.pdbx_description
1 polymer ?
#
loop_
_entity_poly.entity_id
_entity_poly.type
_entity_poly.pdbx_seq_one_letter_code
_entity_poly.pdbx_strand_id
1 'polypeptide(L)'
;FRYGRVDFTQEQAVSIHGKSGCPFGDGKFNPNGSRLPAADLGKNPDCPHATDPKVREQPTINAVRGTFTRMGFNDKETVCLIVLGHQFGRCHPDVSGFEHPWYSFDPTHWNIYKHGLGYLSAYFMGRYNEVMSSGGKRQFNMDLGGGEPFMMLTSDMALLWDDDYKQHLSHYDRNRNKFWIDCQAAWTKLIELGCADMLSDELSTTR
;
A
#
# COMPACT_ATOMS: atom_id res chain seq x y z
N PHE A 1 -10.35 -11.58 -14.47
CA PHE A 1 -8.91 -11.92 -14.40
C PHE A 1 -8.49 -12.56 -15.72
N ARG A 2 -7.47 -12.00 -16.35
CA ARG A 2 -6.87 -12.56 -17.56
C ARG A 2 -5.57 -13.26 -17.20
N TYR A 3 -5.29 -14.38 -17.83
CA TYR A 3 -4.08 -15.17 -17.63
C TYR A 3 -3.26 -15.22 -18.94
N GLY A 4 -2.11 -15.86 -18.92
CA GLY A 4 -1.22 -15.97 -20.07
C GLY A 4 -0.04 -15.01 -20.03
N ARG A 5 0.22 -14.40 -18.86
CA ARG A 5 1.48 -13.67 -18.66
C ARG A 5 2.64 -14.65 -18.82
N VAL A 6 3.58 -14.29 -19.65
CA VAL A 6 4.84 -15.01 -19.80
C VAL A 6 5.92 -14.23 -19.05
N ASP A 7 6.57 -14.90 -18.12
CA ASP A 7 7.70 -14.30 -17.42
C ASP A 7 8.91 -14.17 -18.34
N PHE A 8 9.71 -13.16 -18.13
CA PHE A 8 10.99 -13.04 -18.81
C PHE A 8 11.91 -14.23 -18.46
N THR A 9 12.61 -14.74 -19.47
CA THR A 9 13.74 -15.62 -19.17
C THR A 9 14.83 -14.83 -18.45
N GLN A 10 15.72 -15.53 -17.76
CA GLN A 10 16.84 -14.87 -17.09
C GLN A 10 17.68 -14.03 -18.06
N GLU A 11 17.89 -14.49 -19.28
CA GLU A 11 18.62 -13.77 -20.31
C GLU A 11 17.91 -12.47 -20.73
N GLN A 12 16.59 -12.53 -20.93
CA GLN A 12 15.79 -11.35 -21.22
C GLN A 12 15.81 -10.35 -20.06
N ALA A 13 15.66 -10.82 -18.81
CA ALA A 13 15.71 -9.98 -17.64
C ALA A 13 17.07 -9.30 -17.48
N VAL A 14 18.17 -10.02 -17.71
CA VAL A 14 19.53 -9.48 -17.69
C VAL A 14 19.74 -8.45 -18.81
N SER A 15 19.22 -8.72 -20.01
CA SER A 15 19.28 -7.80 -21.16
C SER A 15 18.57 -6.47 -20.89
N ILE A 16 17.43 -6.51 -20.19
CA ILE A 16 16.60 -5.32 -19.91
C ILE A 16 17.11 -4.56 -18.66
N HIS A 17 17.54 -5.28 -17.63
CA HIS A 17 17.78 -4.76 -16.29
C HIS A 17 19.23 -4.87 -15.82
N GLY A 18 20.12 -5.39 -16.64
CA GLY A 18 21.53 -5.60 -16.31
C GLY A 18 21.81 -6.96 -15.68
N LYS A 19 23.08 -7.17 -15.28
CA LYS A 19 23.62 -8.48 -14.90
C LYS A 19 22.91 -9.20 -13.75
N SER A 20 22.16 -8.48 -12.93
CA SER A 20 21.45 -9.05 -11.76
C SER A 20 19.99 -9.40 -12.03
N GLY A 21 19.45 -9.06 -13.20
CA GLY A 21 18.01 -9.16 -13.47
C GLY A 21 17.15 -8.22 -12.58
N CYS A 22 17.76 -7.37 -11.79
CA CYS A 22 17.06 -6.42 -10.96
C CYS A 22 16.71 -5.17 -11.77
N PRO A 23 15.47 -4.67 -11.75
CA PRO A 23 15.09 -3.43 -12.44
C PRO A 23 15.85 -2.19 -11.96
N PHE A 24 16.61 -2.30 -10.89
CA PHE A 24 17.42 -1.24 -10.29
C PHE A 24 18.93 -1.35 -10.61
N GLY A 25 19.33 -2.24 -11.54
CA GLY A 25 20.70 -2.35 -12.03
C GLY A 25 21.44 -3.59 -11.54
N ASP A 26 22.74 -3.46 -11.27
CA ASP A 26 23.74 -4.51 -11.05
C ASP A 26 23.62 -5.29 -9.72
N GLY A 27 22.44 -5.42 -9.17
CA GLY A 27 22.19 -6.09 -7.88
C GLY A 27 22.45 -5.21 -6.66
N LYS A 28 22.92 -3.97 -6.88
CA LYS A 28 23.00 -2.99 -5.81
C LYS A 28 21.72 -2.16 -5.82
N PHE A 29 21.14 -2.02 -4.66
CA PHE A 29 20.05 -1.08 -4.48
C PHE A 29 20.53 0.31 -4.89
N ASN A 30 19.96 0.85 -5.96
CA ASN A 30 20.22 2.22 -6.38
C ASN A 30 19.07 3.09 -5.93
N PRO A 31 19.23 3.86 -4.85
CA PRO A 31 18.15 4.72 -4.35
C PRO A 31 17.75 5.79 -5.36
N ASN A 32 18.66 6.17 -6.27
CA ASN A 32 18.35 7.13 -7.33
C ASN A 32 17.64 6.49 -8.53
N GLY A 33 17.65 5.18 -8.64
CA GLY A 33 16.95 4.42 -9.68
C GLY A 33 15.53 4.01 -9.28
N SER A 34 15.19 4.10 -8.00
CA SER A 34 13.85 3.79 -7.52
C SER A 34 12.87 4.87 -7.95
N ARG A 35 11.74 4.46 -8.54
CA ARG A 35 10.62 5.36 -8.83
C ARG A 35 9.67 5.51 -7.66
N LEU A 36 9.87 4.73 -6.59
CA LEU A 36 9.08 4.81 -5.38
C LEU A 36 9.74 5.80 -4.42
N PRO A 37 8.99 6.68 -3.79
CA PRO A 37 9.50 7.52 -2.71
C PRO A 37 9.88 6.66 -1.51
N ALA A 38 10.66 7.21 -0.59
CA ALA A 38 10.91 6.58 0.69
C ALA A 38 9.58 6.38 1.44
N ALA A 39 9.44 5.24 2.12
CA ALA A 39 8.21 4.92 2.84
C ALA A 39 8.01 5.76 4.12
N ASP A 40 9.06 6.42 4.59
CA ASP A 40 9.09 7.27 5.78
C ASP A 40 9.44 8.73 5.44
N LEU A 41 8.73 9.32 4.49
CA LEU A 41 8.90 10.72 4.15
C LEU A 41 8.72 11.62 5.38
N GLY A 42 9.56 12.64 5.46
CA GLY A 42 9.52 13.65 6.50
C GLY A 42 8.31 14.58 6.39
N LYS A 43 8.14 15.39 7.41
CA LYS A 43 7.15 16.48 7.42
C LYS A 43 7.52 17.54 6.40
N ASN A 44 6.54 18.34 6.02
CA ASN A 44 6.72 19.46 5.11
C ASN A 44 7.81 20.42 5.66
N PRO A 45 8.93 20.60 4.96
CA PRO A 45 10.04 21.43 5.44
C PRO A 45 9.64 22.91 5.59
N ASP A 46 8.67 23.39 4.81
CA ASP A 46 8.20 24.76 4.88
C ASP A 46 7.22 25.00 6.04
N CYS A 47 6.50 23.95 6.46
CA CYS A 47 5.48 24.03 7.49
C CYS A 47 5.52 22.80 8.45
N PRO A 48 6.67 22.48 9.08
CA PRO A 48 6.81 21.23 9.85
C PRO A 48 6.00 21.22 11.14
N HIS A 49 5.59 22.39 11.62
CA HIS A 49 4.81 22.59 12.85
C HIS A 49 3.34 22.92 12.60
N ALA A 50 2.88 22.82 11.34
CA ALA A 50 1.47 23.05 11.02
C ALA A 50 0.59 22.12 11.88
N THR A 51 -0.47 22.67 12.43
CA THR A 51 -1.46 21.90 13.21
C THR A 51 -2.36 21.07 12.31
N ASP A 52 -2.60 21.55 11.07
CA ASP A 52 -3.31 20.80 10.05
C ASP A 52 -2.41 19.70 9.47
N PRO A 53 -2.76 18.42 9.69
CA PRO A 53 -1.99 17.32 9.15
C PRO A 53 -1.87 17.35 7.61
N LYS A 54 -2.86 17.85 6.91
CA LYS A 54 -2.85 17.97 5.45
C LYS A 54 -1.70 18.86 4.97
N VAL A 55 -1.42 19.96 5.68
CA VAL A 55 -0.30 20.87 5.39
C VAL A 55 1.02 20.25 5.83
N ARG A 56 1.05 19.73 7.06
CA ARG A 56 2.28 19.16 7.65
C ARG A 56 2.80 17.93 6.90
N GLU A 57 1.90 17.09 6.44
CA GLU A 57 2.23 15.78 5.81
C GLU A 57 2.10 15.82 4.28
N GLN A 58 2.05 17.02 3.70
CA GLN A 58 1.91 17.21 2.26
C GLN A 58 2.91 16.40 1.41
N PRO A 59 4.20 16.25 1.79
CA PRO A 59 5.14 15.44 1.02
C PRO A 59 4.69 13.99 0.89
N THR A 60 4.18 13.38 1.96
CA THR A 60 3.68 12.00 1.93
C THR A 60 2.43 11.88 1.07
N ILE A 61 1.47 12.80 1.23
CA ILE A 61 0.23 12.82 0.43
C ILE A 61 0.57 12.93 -1.06
N ASN A 62 1.46 13.85 -1.43
CA ASN A 62 1.90 14.04 -2.80
C ASN A 62 2.62 12.80 -3.36
N ALA A 63 3.47 12.16 -2.56
CA ALA A 63 4.19 10.97 -2.96
C ALA A 63 3.25 9.78 -3.21
N VAL A 64 2.28 9.56 -2.35
CA VAL A 64 1.26 8.51 -2.53
C VAL A 64 0.48 8.78 -3.81
N ARG A 65 -0.11 9.99 -3.94
CA ARG A 65 -0.90 10.34 -5.12
C ARG A 65 -0.08 10.27 -6.41
N GLY A 66 1.12 10.84 -6.42
CA GLY A 66 1.99 10.84 -7.59
C GLY A 66 2.43 9.44 -8.02
N THR A 67 2.68 8.54 -7.06
CA THR A 67 3.05 7.15 -7.35
C THR A 67 1.90 6.42 -8.06
N PHE A 68 0.70 6.47 -7.52
CA PHE A 68 -0.44 5.76 -8.08
C PHE A 68 -0.95 6.41 -9.37
N THR A 69 -1.00 7.75 -9.45
CA THR A 69 -1.38 8.47 -10.68
C THR A 69 -0.44 8.15 -11.84
N ARG A 70 0.88 8.07 -11.59
CA ARG A 70 1.86 7.68 -12.60
C ARG A 70 1.61 6.27 -13.15
N MET A 71 1.08 5.38 -12.34
CA MET A 71 0.68 4.02 -12.74
C MET A 71 -0.72 3.97 -13.38
N GLY A 72 -1.42 5.11 -13.48
CA GLY A 72 -2.74 5.21 -14.06
C GLY A 72 -3.90 4.95 -13.09
N PHE A 73 -3.66 4.95 -11.77
CA PHE A 73 -4.70 4.79 -10.76
C PHE A 73 -5.24 6.14 -10.29
N ASN A 74 -6.53 6.19 -10.03
CA ASN A 74 -7.20 7.32 -9.39
C ASN A 74 -7.20 7.17 -7.87
N ASP A 75 -7.69 8.18 -7.15
CA ASP A 75 -7.71 8.21 -5.68
C ASP A 75 -8.54 7.06 -5.08
N LYS A 76 -9.66 6.72 -5.69
CA LYS A 76 -10.50 5.60 -5.26
C LYS A 76 -9.76 4.25 -5.36
N GLU A 77 -9.10 4.02 -6.48
CA GLU A 77 -8.30 2.82 -6.73
C GLU A 77 -7.07 2.78 -5.81
N THR A 78 -6.46 3.93 -5.55
CA THR A 78 -5.34 4.07 -4.60
C THR A 78 -5.75 3.64 -3.19
N VAL A 79 -6.88 4.13 -2.69
CA VAL A 79 -7.43 3.72 -1.40
C VAL A 79 -7.68 2.21 -1.36
N CYS A 80 -8.31 1.65 -2.40
CA CYS A 80 -8.53 0.21 -2.49
C CYS A 80 -7.22 -0.59 -2.37
N LEU A 81 -6.19 -0.21 -3.13
CA LEU A 81 -4.94 -0.97 -3.19
C LEU A 81 -4.14 -0.87 -1.90
N ILE A 82 -4.06 0.30 -1.28
CA ILE A 82 -3.35 0.46 0.00
C ILE A 82 -4.09 -0.30 1.11
N VAL A 83 -5.38 -0.08 1.25
CA VAL A 83 -6.19 -0.72 2.30
C VAL A 83 -6.21 -2.24 2.13
N LEU A 84 -6.40 -2.74 0.91
CA LEU A 84 -6.40 -4.17 0.63
C LEU A 84 -5.01 -4.78 0.88
N GLY A 85 -3.96 -4.17 0.34
CA GLY A 85 -2.59 -4.71 0.41
C GLY A 85 -2.05 -4.81 1.83
N HIS A 86 -2.27 -3.79 2.63
CA HIS A 86 -1.75 -3.74 3.99
C HIS A 86 -2.47 -4.68 4.97
N GLN A 87 -3.65 -5.19 4.63
CA GLN A 87 -4.34 -6.18 5.46
C GLN A 87 -3.63 -7.54 5.54
N PHE A 88 -2.77 -7.85 4.58
CA PHE A 88 -2.21 -9.21 4.42
C PHE A 88 -0.82 -9.39 5.01
N GLY A 89 -0.31 -8.44 5.77
CA GLY A 89 1.06 -8.52 6.22
C GLY A 89 1.32 -7.90 7.57
N ARG A 90 2.58 -8.00 7.93
CA ARG A 90 3.17 -7.27 9.05
C ARG A 90 4.54 -6.76 8.66
N CYS A 91 5.01 -5.75 9.37
CA CYS A 91 6.37 -5.26 9.24
C CYS A 91 7.31 -5.95 10.23
N HIS A 92 8.56 -6.12 9.81
CA HIS A 92 9.65 -6.67 10.59
C HIS A 92 10.80 -5.67 10.62
N PRO A 93 11.30 -5.28 11.81
CA PRO A 93 12.30 -4.22 11.95
C PRO A 93 13.63 -4.54 11.27
N ASP A 94 14.01 -5.81 11.28
CA ASP A 94 15.23 -6.32 10.64
C ASP A 94 15.16 -6.39 9.11
N VAL A 95 13.95 -6.28 8.54
CA VAL A 95 13.72 -6.35 7.09
C VAL A 95 13.43 -4.98 6.51
N SER A 96 12.42 -4.30 7.02
CA SER A 96 11.95 -3.03 6.47
C SER A 96 12.28 -1.81 7.35
N GLY A 97 12.70 -2.05 8.57
CA GLY A 97 12.87 -1.03 9.60
C GLY A 97 11.55 -0.66 10.31
N PHE A 98 10.40 -1.00 9.75
CA PHE A 98 9.10 -0.84 10.41
C PHE A 98 8.75 -2.08 11.22
N GLU A 99 7.82 -1.95 12.17
CA GLU A 99 7.45 -3.03 13.08
C GLU A 99 5.94 -3.11 13.28
N HIS A 100 5.47 -4.26 13.76
CA HIS A 100 4.08 -4.58 14.09
C HIS A 100 3.18 -4.92 12.88
N PRO A 101 2.06 -5.58 13.13
CA PRO A 101 1.02 -5.86 12.15
C PRO A 101 0.09 -4.65 11.94
N TRP A 102 -0.61 -4.62 10.80
CA TRP A 102 -1.81 -3.81 10.65
C TRP A 102 -3.00 -4.44 11.41
N TYR A 103 -3.99 -3.64 11.76
CA TYR A 103 -5.11 -4.02 12.63
C TYR A 103 -5.87 -5.30 12.24
N SER A 104 -5.92 -5.66 10.99
CA SER A 104 -6.68 -6.83 10.55
C SER A 104 -5.89 -8.12 10.50
N PHE A 105 -4.61 -8.08 10.81
CA PHE A 105 -3.77 -9.28 10.72
C PHE A 105 -3.92 -10.14 11.98
N ASP A 106 -4.75 -11.18 11.89
CA ASP A 106 -4.74 -12.30 12.82
C ASP A 106 -4.22 -13.54 12.11
N PRO A 107 -2.97 -13.98 12.38
CA PRO A 107 -2.39 -15.14 11.73
C PRO A 107 -3.11 -16.45 12.05
N THR A 108 -3.92 -16.48 13.10
CA THR A 108 -4.67 -17.67 13.51
C THR A 108 -6.03 -17.77 12.85
N HIS A 109 -6.52 -16.66 12.31
CA HIS A 109 -7.85 -16.57 11.69
C HIS A 109 -7.76 -15.95 10.30
N TRP A 110 -7.40 -16.75 9.32
CA TRP A 110 -7.43 -16.40 7.89
C TRP A 110 -8.83 -16.03 7.39
N ASN A 111 -9.67 -15.50 8.24
CA ASN A 111 -11.01 -15.11 7.87
C ASN A 111 -11.04 -13.63 7.47
N ILE A 112 -10.55 -13.36 6.27
CA ILE A 112 -10.59 -12.05 5.60
C ILE A 112 -11.98 -11.39 5.76
N TYR A 113 -13.02 -12.19 5.71
CA TYR A 113 -14.41 -11.71 5.85
C TYR A 113 -14.72 -11.21 7.26
N LYS A 114 -14.08 -11.74 8.27
CA LYS A 114 -14.36 -11.38 9.66
C LYS A 114 -13.56 -10.17 10.14
N HIS A 115 -12.35 -9.97 9.62
CA HIS A 115 -11.42 -8.92 10.05
C HIS A 115 -11.23 -7.81 9.02
N GLY A 116 -11.40 -8.06 7.73
CA GLY A 116 -11.33 -7.03 6.66
C GLY A 116 -12.25 -5.84 6.88
N LEU A 117 -13.29 -6.05 7.67
CA LEU A 117 -14.23 -5.02 8.07
C LEU A 117 -13.73 -4.18 9.24
N GLY A 118 -12.93 -4.77 10.13
CA GLY A 118 -12.28 -4.05 11.22
C GLY A 118 -11.19 -3.11 10.74
N TYR A 119 -10.49 -3.45 9.65
CA TYR A 119 -9.41 -2.63 9.14
C TYR A 119 -9.87 -1.27 8.59
N LEU A 120 -10.94 -1.22 7.83
CA LEU A 120 -11.54 0.05 7.38
C LEU A 120 -11.96 0.91 8.57
N SER A 121 -12.65 0.31 9.54
CA SER A 121 -13.06 1.01 10.76
C SER A 121 -11.87 1.44 11.61
N ALA A 122 -10.75 0.69 11.58
CA ALA A 122 -9.54 1.02 12.32
C ALA A 122 -8.94 2.37 11.91
N TYR A 123 -9.08 2.78 10.65
CA TYR A 123 -8.67 4.12 10.22
C TYR A 123 -9.38 5.23 11.02
N PHE A 124 -10.63 5.02 11.41
CA PHE A 124 -11.45 6.01 12.12
C PHE A 124 -11.42 5.89 13.64
N MET A 125 -10.72 4.90 14.20
CA MET A 125 -10.57 4.75 15.66
C MET A 125 -9.74 5.87 16.30
N GLY A 126 -8.95 6.60 15.50
CA GLY A 126 -8.38 7.90 15.84
C GLY A 126 -7.31 7.91 16.94
N ARG A 127 -6.70 6.76 17.24
CA ARG A 127 -5.77 6.60 18.37
C ARG A 127 -4.35 6.19 17.94
N TYR A 128 -3.96 6.58 16.75
CA TYR A 128 -2.61 6.33 16.27
C TYR A 128 -1.65 7.42 16.76
N ASN A 129 -0.62 7.01 17.47
CA ASN A 129 0.44 7.89 17.95
C ASN A 129 1.68 7.74 17.07
N GLU A 130 2.29 8.86 16.71
CA GLU A 130 3.56 8.87 15.99
C GLU A 130 4.66 8.33 16.89
N VAL A 131 5.40 7.34 16.39
CA VAL A 131 6.51 6.69 17.09
C VAL A 131 7.66 6.44 16.14
N MET A 132 8.86 6.24 16.71
CA MET A 132 9.99 5.65 15.98
C MET A 132 10.03 4.16 16.29
N SER A 133 10.04 3.33 15.24
CA SER A 133 10.22 1.89 15.38
C SER A 133 11.60 1.52 15.92
N SER A 134 11.79 0.31 16.38
CA SER A 134 13.12 -0.20 16.77
C SER A 134 14.12 -0.22 15.60
N GLY A 135 13.65 -0.30 14.36
CA GLY A 135 14.45 -0.14 13.14
C GLY A 135 14.70 1.32 12.71
N GLY A 136 14.33 2.31 13.54
CA GLY A 136 14.59 3.73 13.28
C GLY A 136 13.69 4.37 12.21
N LYS A 137 12.51 3.79 11.95
CA LYS A 137 11.54 4.31 11.00
C LYS A 137 10.36 4.99 11.69
N ARG A 138 9.89 6.08 11.12
CA ARG A 138 8.71 6.79 11.58
C ARG A 138 7.45 6.02 11.19
N GLN A 139 6.65 5.65 12.17
CA GLN A 139 5.36 4.97 11.99
C GLN A 139 4.33 5.46 13.00
N PHE A 140 3.11 4.94 12.91
CA PHE A 140 2.02 5.30 13.80
C PHE A 140 1.49 4.03 14.47
N ASN A 141 1.51 4.00 15.80
CA ASN A 141 1.07 2.85 16.56
C ASN A 141 -0.23 3.12 17.32
N MET A 142 -1.08 2.11 17.36
CA MET A 142 -2.29 2.08 18.16
C MET A 142 -2.20 0.92 19.14
N ASP A 143 -2.19 1.24 20.43
CA ASP A 143 -2.25 0.27 21.50
C ASP A 143 -3.70 0.13 21.99
N LEU A 144 -4.23 -1.07 21.91
CA LEU A 144 -5.58 -1.40 22.43
C LEU A 144 -5.55 -2.03 23.81
N GLY A 145 -4.36 -2.13 24.44
CA GLY A 145 -4.16 -2.75 25.74
C GLY A 145 -3.99 -4.27 25.66
N GLY A 146 -2.91 -4.76 26.26
CA GLY A 146 -2.69 -6.19 26.52
C GLY A 146 -2.09 -7.01 25.38
N GLY A 147 -1.49 -6.39 24.37
CA GLY A 147 -0.85 -7.12 23.28
C GLY A 147 0.15 -6.30 22.48
N GLU A 148 0.60 -6.86 21.36
CA GLU A 148 1.41 -6.14 20.37
C GLU A 148 0.57 -5.00 19.78
N PRO A 149 1.11 -3.77 19.68
CA PRO A 149 0.37 -2.67 19.05
C PRO A 149 0.14 -2.92 17.57
N PHE A 150 -0.88 -2.29 17.02
CA PHE A 150 -1.11 -2.23 15.59
C PHE A 150 -0.44 -0.99 15.01
N MET A 151 -0.01 -1.11 13.76
CA MET A 151 0.71 -0.03 13.10
C MET A 151 -0.03 0.51 11.88
N MET A 152 0.29 1.74 11.51
CA MET A 152 0.02 2.37 10.22
C MET A 152 1.31 3.00 9.70
N LEU A 153 1.57 2.85 8.43
CA LEU A 153 2.60 3.61 7.72
C LEU A 153 2.12 5.05 7.50
N THR A 154 3.05 5.93 7.16
CA THR A 154 2.69 7.29 6.74
C THR A 154 1.80 7.29 5.50
N SER A 155 1.94 6.31 4.61
CA SER A 155 1.05 6.13 3.46
C SER A 155 -0.39 5.76 3.83
N ASP A 156 -0.57 4.98 4.90
CA ASP A 156 -1.90 4.70 5.45
C ASP A 156 -2.52 5.96 6.04
N MET A 157 -1.73 6.69 6.81
CA MET A 157 -2.17 7.93 7.44
C MET A 157 -2.48 9.03 6.40
N ALA A 158 -1.80 9.03 5.25
CA ALA A 158 -2.11 9.93 4.14
C ALA A 158 -3.57 9.80 3.67
N LEU A 159 -4.14 8.58 3.74
CA LEU A 159 -5.54 8.35 3.40
C LEU A 159 -6.52 9.01 4.38
N LEU A 160 -6.06 9.37 5.59
CA LEU A 160 -6.86 10.11 6.57
C LEU A 160 -6.59 11.62 6.53
N TRP A 161 -5.38 12.02 6.16
CA TRP A 161 -4.98 13.43 6.14
C TRP A 161 -5.49 14.17 4.91
N ASP A 162 -5.66 13.47 3.80
CA ASP A 162 -6.19 14.04 2.56
C ASP A 162 -7.71 13.85 2.47
N ASP A 163 -8.42 14.92 2.16
CA ASP A 163 -9.89 14.92 2.18
C ASP A 163 -10.50 14.03 1.10
N ASP A 164 -9.90 13.98 -0.09
CA ASP A 164 -10.39 13.16 -1.21
C ASP A 164 -10.22 11.67 -0.88
N TYR A 165 -9.05 11.27 -0.37
CA TYR A 165 -8.84 9.90 0.09
C TYR A 165 -9.77 9.53 1.25
N LYS A 166 -9.89 10.41 2.24
CA LYS A 166 -10.77 10.21 3.40
C LYS A 166 -12.23 10.04 3.02
N GLN A 167 -12.69 10.75 1.98
CA GLN A 167 -14.04 10.57 1.45
C GLN A 167 -14.26 9.15 0.94
N HIS A 168 -13.30 8.58 0.20
CA HIS A 168 -13.37 7.21 -0.28
C HIS A 168 -13.31 6.19 0.85
N LEU A 169 -12.42 6.37 1.84
CA LEU A 169 -12.39 5.54 3.05
C LEU A 169 -13.75 5.53 3.76
N SER A 170 -14.32 6.72 3.98
CA SER A 170 -15.62 6.87 4.65
C SER A 170 -16.76 6.23 3.87
N HIS A 171 -16.70 6.28 2.55
CA HIS A 171 -17.67 5.61 1.69
C HIS A 171 -17.58 4.09 1.85
N TYR A 172 -16.38 3.55 1.86
CA TYR A 172 -16.16 2.11 1.96
C TYR A 172 -16.45 1.54 3.35
N ASP A 173 -16.17 2.28 4.41
CA ASP A 173 -16.53 1.88 5.77
C ASP A 173 -18.04 1.65 5.91
N ARG A 174 -18.85 2.43 5.19
CA ARG A 174 -20.31 2.31 5.14
C ARG A 174 -20.81 1.30 4.09
N ASN A 175 -20.00 1.01 3.06
CA ASN A 175 -20.41 0.20 1.90
C ASN A 175 -19.36 -0.89 1.59
N ARG A 176 -19.27 -1.87 2.47
CA ARG A 176 -18.24 -2.93 2.43
C ARG A 176 -18.28 -3.78 1.17
N ASN A 177 -19.47 -4.09 0.67
CA ASN A 177 -19.61 -4.83 -0.60
C ASN A 177 -19.02 -4.02 -1.77
N LYS A 178 -19.23 -2.70 -1.78
CA LYS A 178 -18.65 -1.83 -2.79
C LYS A 178 -17.12 -1.79 -2.71
N PHE A 179 -16.58 -1.79 -1.48
CA PHE A 179 -15.13 -1.89 -1.28
C PHE A 179 -14.54 -3.12 -1.97
N TRP A 180 -15.12 -4.29 -1.76
CA TRP A 180 -14.60 -5.52 -2.35
C TRP A 180 -14.69 -5.53 -3.88
N ILE A 181 -15.78 -5.03 -4.45
CA ILE A 181 -15.95 -4.92 -5.90
C ILE A 181 -14.88 -3.99 -6.50
N ASP A 182 -14.69 -2.82 -5.89
CA ASP A 182 -13.72 -1.84 -6.37
C ASP A 182 -12.28 -2.32 -6.13
N CYS A 183 -11.99 -3.01 -5.03
CA CYS A 183 -10.70 -3.65 -4.78
C CYS A 183 -10.39 -4.71 -5.83
N GLN A 184 -11.34 -5.56 -6.18
CA GLN A 184 -11.16 -6.58 -7.21
C GLN A 184 -10.80 -5.93 -8.56
N ALA A 185 -11.50 -4.87 -8.94
CA ALA A 185 -11.23 -4.14 -10.17
C ALA A 185 -9.84 -3.48 -10.16
N ALA A 186 -9.50 -2.79 -9.06
CA ALA A 186 -8.20 -2.12 -8.90
C ALA A 186 -7.05 -3.13 -8.87
N TRP A 187 -7.22 -4.24 -8.19
CA TRP A 187 -6.24 -5.33 -8.14
C TRP A 187 -6.03 -5.96 -9.51
N THR A 188 -7.10 -6.30 -10.23
CA THR A 188 -7.02 -6.82 -11.60
C THR A 188 -6.25 -5.86 -12.50
N LYS A 189 -6.60 -4.56 -12.46
CA LYS A 189 -5.87 -3.52 -13.19
C LYS A 189 -4.39 -3.48 -12.81
N LEU A 190 -4.03 -3.61 -11.53
CA LEU A 190 -2.64 -3.59 -11.06
C LEU A 190 -1.84 -4.76 -11.62
N ILE A 191 -2.35 -5.97 -11.51
CA ILE A 191 -1.63 -7.18 -11.96
C ILE A 191 -1.58 -7.31 -13.49
N GLU A 192 -2.43 -6.59 -14.22
CA GLU A 192 -2.46 -6.56 -15.68
C GLU A 192 -1.65 -5.40 -16.27
N LEU A 193 -1.12 -4.50 -15.46
CA LEU A 193 -0.31 -3.37 -15.95
C LEU A 193 0.89 -3.86 -16.77
N GLY A 194 1.04 -3.28 -17.96
CA GLY A 194 2.12 -3.63 -18.90
C GLY A 194 1.98 -4.96 -19.59
N CYS A 195 0.85 -5.66 -19.44
CA CYS A 195 0.58 -6.95 -20.06
C CYS A 195 -0.42 -6.77 -21.22
N ALA A 196 0.10 -6.50 -22.42
CA ALA A 196 -0.74 -6.27 -23.61
C ALA A 196 -1.32 -7.57 -24.20
N ASP A 197 -0.62 -8.69 -24.03
CA ASP A 197 -0.91 -9.96 -24.74
C ASP A 197 -1.50 -11.05 -23.84
N MET A 198 -2.34 -10.66 -22.89
CA MET A 198 -2.99 -11.63 -22.00
C MET A 198 -4.19 -12.28 -22.67
N LEU A 199 -4.38 -13.59 -22.40
CA LEU A 199 -5.53 -14.34 -22.89
C LEU A 199 -6.83 -13.79 -22.30
N SER A 200 -7.87 -13.70 -23.13
CA SER A 200 -9.22 -13.32 -22.69
C SER A 200 -9.89 -14.47 -21.95
N ASP A 201 -10.81 -14.16 -21.02
CA ASP A 201 -11.57 -15.16 -20.26
C ASP A 201 -12.43 -16.08 -21.13
N GLU A 202 -12.71 -15.68 -22.38
CA GLU A 202 -13.52 -16.45 -23.33
C GLU A 202 -12.90 -17.80 -23.71
N LEU A 203 -11.58 -17.98 -23.54
CA LEU A 203 -10.90 -19.24 -23.83
C LEU A 203 -10.94 -20.24 -22.67
N SER A 204 -11.44 -19.86 -21.50
CA SER A 204 -11.47 -20.73 -20.32
C SER A 204 -12.66 -21.72 -20.30
N THR A 205 -13.67 -21.50 -21.12
CA THR A 205 -14.91 -22.32 -21.13
C THR A 205 -14.86 -23.52 -22.11
N THR A 206 -13.75 -23.73 -22.79
CA THR A 206 -13.59 -24.78 -23.84
C THR A 206 -12.56 -25.86 -23.49
N ARG A 207 -12.32 -26.13 -22.19
CA ARG A 207 -11.53 -27.29 -21.78
C ARG A 207 -12.24 -28.11 -20.72
#